data_da3e403415288179d9b2f3b1f9fb2ac0
#
_entry.id   da3e403415288179d9b2f3b1f9fb2ac0
#
_cell.length_a   1.000
_cell.length_b   1.000
_cell.length_c   1.000
_cell.angle_alpha   90.00
_cell.angle_beta   90.00
_cell.angle_gamma   90.00
#
_symmetry.space_group_name_H-M   'P 1'
#
loop_
_entity.id
_entity.type
_entity.pdbx_description
1 polymer ?
#
loop_
_entity_poly.entity_id
_entity_poly.type
_entity_poly.pdbx_seq_one_letter_code
_entity_poly.pdbx_strand_id
1 'polypeptide(L)'
;MKHTGVMTFTVGWGDCSPSGAVFYPNYFRWFDAAMWNFFDQADWPLRAMEAEHGNVGLPLIETHVNFKGPCRLHDFLRLETTITAFARKTLDMSHTIFNGDKIAIEASDVRFWGVKHPDGSGRLKTALIPEKVVTYFSV
;
A
#
# COMPACT_ATOMS: atom_id res chain seq x y z
N MET A 1 3.82 -11.24 10.58
CA MET A 1 2.86 -11.19 9.49
C MET A 1 3.17 -12.25 8.48
N LYS A 2 2.18 -12.89 7.96
CA LYS A 2 2.37 -14.09 7.14
C LYS A 2 2.14 -13.92 5.66
N HIS A 3 1.52 -12.82 5.27
CA HIS A 3 1.24 -12.58 3.85
C HIS A 3 2.15 -11.50 3.30
N THR A 4 2.66 -11.72 2.09
CA THR A 4 3.36 -10.73 1.30
C THR A 4 2.68 -10.64 -0.05
N GLY A 5 2.22 -9.45 -0.40
CA GLY A 5 1.69 -9.18 -1.72
C GLY A 5 2.83 -8.87 -2.68
N VAL A 6 2.71 -9.34 -3.91
CA VAL A 6 3.76 -9.13 -4.93
C VAL A 6 3.12 -8.62 -6.21
N MET A 7 3.67 -7.53 -6.72
CA MET A 7 3.36 -7.01 -8.06
C MET A 7 4.65 -6.95 -8.88
N THR A 8 4.55 -7.28 -10.15
CA THR A 8 5.65 -7.10 -11.10
C THR A 8 5.16 -6.29 -12.28
N PHE A 9 5.99 -5.39 -12.77
CA PHE A 9 5.64 -4.54 -13.90
C PHE A 9 6.89 -3.96 -14.55
N THR A 10 6.75 -3.52 -15.79
CA THR A 10 7.83 -2.87 -16.53
C THR A 10 7.58 -1.36 -16.52
N VAL A 11 8.63 -0.58 -16.26
CA VAL A 11 8.56 0.87 -16.32
C VAL A 11 8.28 1.31 -17.76
N GLY A 12 7.18 2.02 -17.96
CA GLY A 12 6.76 2.53 -19.24
C GLY A 12 7.21 3.96 -19.48
N TRP A 13 7.09 4.39 -20.73
CA TRP A 13 7.45 5.75 -21.12
C TRP A 13 6.71 6.80 -20.29
N GLY A 14 5.41 6.62 -20.06
CA GLY A 14 4.59 7.55 -19.29
C GLY A 14 4.92 7.64 -17.81
N ASP A 15 5.75 6.73 -17.30
CA ASP A 15 6.16 6.73 -15.89
C ASP A 15 7.40 7.59 -15.64
N CYS A 16 8.06 8.06 -16.70
CA CYS A 16 9.39 8.67 -16.61
C CYS A 16 9.36 10.18 -16.74
N SER A 17 10.36 10.82 -16.11
CA SER A 17 10.71 12.21 -16.36
C SER A 17 11.57 12.30 -17.63
N PRO A 18 11.84 13.50 -18.15
CA PRO A 18 12.70 13.67 -19.33
C PRO A 18 14.10 13.07 -19.18
N SER A 19 14.55 12.83 -17.96
CA SER A 19 15.86 12.18 -17.71
C SER A 19 15.85 10.67 -18.00
N GLY A 20 14.69 10.07 -18.24
CA GLY A 20 14.55 8.63 -18.42
C GLY A 20 14.41 7.84 -17.13
N ALA A 21 14.50 8.49 -15.98
CA ALA A 21 14.22 7.88 -14.68
C ALA A 21 12.74 8.04 -14.33
N VAL A 22 12.23 7.16 -13.49
CA VAL A 22 10.86 7.25 -12.99
C VAL A 22 10.63 8.61 -12.34
N PHE A 23 9.53 9.27 -12.73
CA PHE A 23 9.10 10.49 -12.08
C PHE A 23 8.56 10.13 -10.70
N TYR A 24 9.18 10.70 -9.64
CA TYR A 24 9.02 10.18 -8.28
C TYR A 24 7.57 10.08 -7.75
N PRO A 25 6.62 10.94 -8.14
CA PRO A 25 5.23 10.77 -7.67
C PRO A 25 4.59 9.44 -8.10
N ASN A 26 5.10 8.82 -9.16
CA ASN A 26 4.59 7.55 -9.64
C ASN A 26 4.84 6.41 -8.63
N TYR A 27 5.88 6.53 -7.80
CA TYR A 27 6.11 5.53 -6.74
C TYR A 27 4.94 5.48 -5.76
N PHE A 28 4.38 6.63 -5.40
CA PHE A 28 3.23 6.69 -4.48
C PHE A 28 1.99 6.08 -5.09
N ARG A 29 1.77 6.28 -6.39
CA ARG A 29 0.69 5.63 -7.12
C ARG A 29 0.84 4.11 -7.11
N TRP A 30 2.07 3.63 -7.28
CA TRP A 30 2.36 2.19 -7.24
C TRP A 30 2.20 1.62 -5.83
N PHE A 31 2.58 2.34 -4.80
CA PHE A 31 2.37 1.90 -3.41
C PHE A 31 0.88 1.77 -3.09
N ASP A 32 0.07 2.69 -3.56
CA ASP A 32 -1.37 2.60 -3.36
C ASP A 32 -1.96 1.39 -4.09
N ALA A 33 -1.57 1.19 -5.34
CA ALA A 33 -1.98 0.00 -6.10
C ALA A 33 -1.51 -1.30 -5.42
N ALA A 34 -0.31 -1.29 -4.85
CA ALA A 34 0.24 -2.43 -4.13
C ALA A 34 -0.54 -2.75 -2.86
N MET A 35 -1.07 -1.73 -2.19
CA MET A 35 -1.93 -1.93 -1.02
C MET A 35 -3.21 -2.67 -1.41
N TRP A 36 -3.89 -2.25 -2.47
CA TRP A 36 -5.07 -2.95 -2.97
C TRP A 36 -4.75 -4.39 -3.37
N ASN A 37 -3.65 -4.57 -4.11
CA ASN A 37 -3.19 -5.88 -4.56
C ASN A 37 -2.86 -6.81 -3.38
N PHE A 38 -2.31 -6.27 -2.31
CA PHE A 38 -2.01 -7.04 -1.10
C PHE A 38 -3.28 -7.74 -0.57
N PHE A 39 -4.37 -7.00 -0.44
CA PHE A 39 -5.62 -7.57 0.06
C PHE A 39 -6.26 -8.54 -0.92
N ASP A 40 -6.16 -8.26 -2.23
CA ASP A 40 -6.63 -9.19 -3.25
C ASP A 40 -5.89 -10.52 -3.17
N GLN A 41 -4.58 -10.49 -3.06
CA GLN A 41 -3.75 -11.71 -2.98
C GLN A 41 -3.90 -12.43 -1.66
N ALA A 42 -4.31 -11.75 -0.60
CA ALA A 42 -4.57 -12.34 0.70
C ALA A 42 -5.94 -13.02 0.79
N ASP A 43 -6.68 -13.10 -0.29
CA ASP A 43 -8.04 -13.66 -0.34
C ASP A 43 -9.07 -12.88 0.48
N TRP A 44 -8.79 -11.62 0.76
CA TRP A 44 -9.76 -10.73 1.39
C TRP A 44 -9.66 -9.35 0.74
N PRO A 45 -10.24 -9.21 -0.46
CA PRO A 45 -10.20 -7.93 -1.19
C PRO A 45 -10.75 -6.79 -0.34
N LEU A 46 -10.12 -5.63 -0.44
CA LEU A 46 -10.51 -4.48 0.37
C LEU A 46 -11.98 -4.10 0.15
N ARG A 47 -12.49 -4.27 -1.07
CA ARG A 47 -13.90 -4.03 -1.36
C ARG A 47 -14.84 -4.96 -0.62
N ALA A 48 -14.47 -6.23 -0.46
CA ALA A 48 -15.24 -7.18 0.32
C ALA A 48 -15.21 -6.83 1.80
N MET A 49 -14.05 -6.40 2.28
CA MET A 49 -13.87 -5.93 3.65
C MET A 49 -14.73 -4.69 3.91
N GLU A 50 -14.76 -3.74 2.98
CA GLU A 50 -15.62 -2.55 3.07
C GLU A 50 -17.10 -2.92 3.16
N ALA A 51 -17.54 -3.89 2.35
CA ALA A 51 -18.93 -4.35 2.38
C ALA A 51 -19.28 -5.02 3.71
N GLU A 52 -18.35 -5.74 4.32
CA GLU A 52 -18.56 -6.47 5.57
C GLU A 52 -18.46 -5.56 6.80
N HIS A 53 -17.51 -4.62 6.81
CA HIS A 53 -17.17 -3.83 8.00
C HIS A 53 -17.49 -2.34 7.89
N GLY A 54 -17.88 -1.88 6.73
CA GLY A 54 -18.28 -0.47 6.54
C GLY A 54 -17.11 0.52 6.51
N ASN A 55 -15.87 0.05 6.43
CA ASN A 55 -14.74 0.96 6.26
C ASN A 55 -14.71 1.55 4.86
N VAL A 56 -14.07 2.69 4.72
CA VAL A 56 -13.88 3.39 3.45
C VAL A 56 -12.39 3.40 3.15
N GLY A 57 -11.93 2.38 2.47
CA GLY A 57 -10.51 2.19 2.17
C GLY A 57 -9.65 2.11 3.43
N LEU A 58 -8.37 2.44 3.24
CA LEU A 58 -7.38 2.60 4.31
C LEU A 58 -6.60 3.88 4.03
N PRO A 59 -7.16 5.03 4.40
CA PRO A 59 -6.53 6.32 4.08
C PRO A 59 -5.14 6.46 4.69
N LEU A 60 -4.27 7.11 3.95
CA LEU A 60 -2.88 7.32 4.34
C LEU A 60 -2.78 8.47 5.34
N ILE A 61 -2.07 8.23 6.46
CA ILE A 61 -1.73 9.27 7.43
C ILE A 61 -0.33 9.79 7.17
N GLU A 62 0.59 8.86 6.91
CA GLU A 62 2.02 9.14 6.91
C GLU A 62 2.72 8.15 6.01
N THR A 63 3.74 8.62 5.29
CA THR A 63 4.58 7.74 4.48
C THR A 63 6.03 8.19 4.56
N HIS A 64 6.93 7.24 4.63
CA HIS A 64 8.39 7.45 4.55
C HIS A 64 8.93 6.67 3.38
N VAL A 65 9.72 7.33 2.55
CA VAL A 65 10.31 6.70 1.36
C VAL A 65 11.80 6.92 1.35
N ASN A 66 12.55 5.84 1.16
CA ASN A 66 13.99 5.83 1.00
C ASN A 66 14.32 5.46 -0.44
N PHE A 67 14.90 6.38 -1.19
CA PHE A 67 15.31 6.16 -2.57
C PHE A 67 16.76 5.68 -2.57
N LYS A 68 16.97 4.38 -2.83
CA LYS A 68 18.29 3.77 -2.79
C LYS A 68 18.96 3.65 -4.14
N GLY A 69 18.17 3.63 -5.21
CA GLY A 69 18.67 3.55 -6.56
C GLY A 69 17.61 3.94 -7.58
N PRO A 70 18.02 4.32 -8.79
CA PRO A 70 17.07 4.73 -9.82
C PRO A 70 16.33 3.54 -10.42
N CYS A 71 15.10 3.79 -10.85
CA CYS A 71 14.38 2.94 -11.77
C CYS A 71 14.22 3.71 -13.08
N ARG A 72 14.44 3.05 -14.18
CA ARG A 72 14.50 3.68 -15.50
C ARG A 72 13.56 3.01 -16.49
N LEU A 73 13.33 3.69 -17.59
CA LEU A 73 12.53 3.14 -18.71
C LEU A 73 12.98 1.71 -19.04
N HIS A 74 11.99 0.83 -19.17
CA HIS A 74 12.14 -0.59 -19.50
C HIS A 74 12.65 -1.48 -18.36
N ASP A 75 12.96 -0.93 -17.20
CA ASP A 75 13.29 -1.77 -16.04
C ASP A 75 12.10 -2.62 -15.63
N PHE A 76 12.36 -3.87 -15.27
CA PHE A 76 11.35 -4.78 -14.74
C PHE A 76 11.43 -4.78 -13.23
N LEU A 77 10.36 -4.35 -12.57
CA LEU A 77 10.33 -4.12 -11.13
C LEU A 77 9.45 -5.14 -10.43
N ARG A 78 9.87 -5.52 -9.21
CA ARG A 78 9.06 -6.32 -8.29
C ARG A 78 8.78 -5.48 -7.06
N LEU A 79 7.52 -5.30 -6.74
CA LEU A 79 7.07 -4.55 -5.56
C LEU A 79 6.46 -5.52 -4.57
N GLU A 80 7.06 -5.62 -3.39
CA GLU A 80 6.59 -6.47 -2.31
C GLU A 80 5.97 -5.61 -1.21
N THR A 81 4.81 -6.03 -0.73
CA THR A 81 4.03 -5.30 0.26
C THR A 81 3.60 -6.23 1.39
N THR A 82 3.74 -5.77 2.62
CA THR A 82 3.26 -6.51 3.78
C THR A 82 2.76 -5.56 4.86
N ILE A 83 1.89 -6.06 5.74
CA ILE A 83 1.52 -5.35 6.96
C ILE A 83 2.59 -5.66 7.99
N THR A 84 3.16 -4.64 8.61
CA THR A 84 4.24 -4.80 9.60
C THR A 84 3.76 -4.66 11.04
N ALA A 85 2.68 -3.95 11.28
CA ALA A 85 2.14 -3.76 12.62
C ALA A 85 0.68 -3.34 12.58
N PHE A 86 -0.03 -3.64 13.66
CA PHE A 86 -1.35 -3.09 13.94
C PHE A 86 -1.31 -2.29 15.22
N ALA A 87 -1.96 -1.11 15.21
CA ALA A 87 -2.39 -0.41 16.41
C ALA A 87 -3.92 -0.54 16.50
N ARG A 88 -4.56 0.17 17.41
CA ARG A 88 -6.00 0.02 17.59
C ARG A 88 -6.82 0.52 16.42
N LYS A 89 -6.39 1.64 15.81
CA LYS A 89 -7.12 2.32 14.73
C LYS A 89 -6.29 2.48 13.46
N THR A 90 -5.04 2.05 13.50
CA THR A 90 -4.09 2.19 12.39
C THR A 90 -3.35 0.89 12.13
N LEU A 91 -2.81 0.79 10.93
CA LEU A 91 -1.89 -0.29 10.59
C LEU A 91 -0.72 0.28 9.81
N ASP A 92 0.41 -0.40 9.93
CA ASP A 92 1.63 -0.04 9.21
C ASP A 92 1.84 -1.04 8.08
N MET A 93 2.21 -0.53 6.91
CA MET A 93 2.56 -1.35 5.76
C MET A 93 3.97 -0.99 5.28
N SER A 94 4.68 -1.97 4.77
CA SER A 94 5.94 -1.75 4.10
C SER A 94 5.83 -2.11 2.63
N HIS A 95 6.54 -1.33 1.80
CA HIS A 95 6.65 -1.56 0.37
C HIS A 95 8.12 -1.56 0.00
N THR A 96 8.56 -2.57 -0.73
CA THR A 96 9.93 -2.65 -1.22
C THR A 96 9.91 -2.89 -2.71
N ILE A 97 10.59 -2.02 -3.46
CA ILE A 97 10.75 -2.19 -4.90
C ILE A 97 12.15 -2.72 -5.18
N PHE A 98 12.19 -3.88 -5.82
CA PHE A 98 13.43 -4.49 -6.30
C PHE A 98 13.58 -4.23 -7.80
N ASN A 99 14.78 -3.80 -8.17
CA ASN A 99 15.18 -3.65 -9.56
C ASN A 99 16.31 -4.67 -9.80
N GLY A 100 15.95 -5.82 -10.38
CA GLY A 100 16.83 -6.97 -10.36
C GLY A 100 17.08 -7.47 -8.94
N ASP A 101 18.33 -7.65 -8.57
CA ASP A 101 18.70 -8.12 -7.24
C ASP A 101 18.85 -7.00 -6.21
N LYS A 102 18.69 -5.75 -6.65
CA LYS A 102 18.92 -4.59 -5.79
C LYS A 102 17.62 -4.00 -5.30
N ILE A 103 17.62 -3.55 -4.05
CA ILE A 103 16.54 -2.75 -3.51
C ILE A 103 16.69 -1.34 -4.07
N ALA A 104 15.69 -0.89 -4.83
CA ALA A 104 15.67 0.46 -5.38
C ALA A 104 14.97 1.43 -4.44
N ILE A 105 13.86 1.01 -3.84
CA ILE A 105 13.03 1.86 -2.98
C ILE A 105 12.58 1.03 -1.78
N GLU A 106 12.64 1.65 -0.59
CA GLU A 106 11.97 1.14 0.60
C GLU A 106 11.00 2.20 1.10
N ALA A 107 9.78 1.80 1.41
CA ALA A 107 8.76 2.70 1.92
C ALA A 107 8.00 2.08 3.06
N SER A 108 7.50 2.92 3.95
CA SER A 108 6.59 2.52 5.01
C SER A 108 5.43 3.49 5.08
N ASP A 109 4.23 2.95 5.26
CA ASP A 109 2.99 3.72 5.36
C ASP A 109 2.35 3.50 6.72
N VAL A 110 1.73 4.54 7.25
CA VAL A 110 0.75 4.42 8.33
C VAL A 110 -0.61 4.75 7.75
N ARG A 111 -1.55 3.84 7.90
CA ARG A 111 -2.91 3.98 7.38
C ARG A 111 -3.92 3.81 8.50
N PHE A 112 -5.06 4.52 8.42
CA PHE A 112 -6.08 4.40 9.45
C PHE A 112 -7.31 3.65 8.93
N TRP A 113 -8.05 3.06 9.89
CA TRP A 113 -9.33 2.46 9.61
C TRP A 113 -10.38 3.55 9.57
N GLY A 114 -10.78 3.93 8.37
CA GLY A 114 -11.72 5.03 8.16
C GLY A 114 -13.13 4.53 7.96
N VAL A 115 -14.08 5.18 8.60
CA VAL A 115 -15.51 4.96 8.38
C VAL A 115 -16.17 6.30 8.10
N LYS A 116 -17.36 6.27 7.51
CA LYS A 116 -18.12 7.49 7.26
C LYS A 116 -18.49 8.15 8.60
N HIS A 117 -18.28 9.46 8.67
CA HIS A 117 -18.68 10.22 9.85
C HIS A 117 -20.21 10.21 9.98
N PRO A 118 -20.76 9.98 11.18
CA PRO A 118 -22.22 9.89 11.37
C PRO A 118 -22.97 11.21 11.15
N ASP A 119 -22.25 12.33 11.02
CA ASP A 119 -22.87 13.64 10.78
C ASP A 119 -23.33 13.86 9.33
N GLY A 120 -23.10 12.90 8.42
CA GLY A 120 -23.49 13.01 7.03
C GLY A 120 -22.67 13.99 6.19
N SER A 121 -21.55 14.50 6.72
CA SER A 121 -20.71 15.50 6.05
C SER A 121 -19.90 14.95 4.88
N GLY A 122 -19.77 13.62 4.77
CA GLY A 122 -18.87 12.99 3.83
C GLY A 122 -17.43 12.86 4.35
N ARG A 123 -17.13 13.43 5.51
CA ARG A 123 -15.83 13.26 6.15
C ARG A 123 -15.66 11.82 6.62
N LEU A 124 -14.40 11.43 6.79
CA LEU A 124 -14.07 10.13 7.39
C LEU A 124 -13.76 10.30 8.87
N LYS A 125 -14.10 9.28 9.62
CA LYS A 125 -13.82 9.17 11.03
C LYS A 125 -12.91 7.97 11.25
N THR A 126 -11.91 8.10 12.12
CA THR A 126 -11.06 7.00 12.54
C THR A 126 -11.84 6.08 13.47
N ALA A 127 -11.77 4.77 13.23
CA ALA A 127 -12.46 3.79 14.05
C ALA A 127 -11.56 2.62 14.40
N LEU A 128 -11.99 1.80 15.36
CA LEU A 128 -11.24 0.61 15.75
C LEU A 128 -11.19 -0.40 14.60
N ILE A 129 -10.02 -0.96 14.37
CA ILE A 129 -9.88 -2.05 13.41
C ILE A 129 -10.58 -3.28 14.00
N PRO A 130 -11.50 -3.92 13.26
CA PRO A 130 -12.16 -5.13 13.74
C PRO A 130 -11.16 -6.22 14.12
N GLU A 131 -11.41 -6.88 15.24
CA GLU A 131 -10.53 -7.96 15.73
C GLU A 131 -10.36 -9.07 14.67
N LYS A 132 -11.41 -9.36 13.92
CA LYS A 132 -11.38 -10.35 12.85
C LYS A 132 -10.32 -10.00 11.79
N VAL A 133 -10.18 -8.73 11.46
CA VAL A 133 -9.18 -8.25 10.50
C VAL A 133 -7.79 -8.42 11.07
N VAL A 134 -7.58 -7.97 12.30
CA VAL A 134 -6.27 -8.09 12.97
C VAL A 134 -5.85 -9.57 13.05
N THR A 135 -6.75 -10.43 13.47
CA THR A 135 -6.48 -11.87 13.59
C THR A 135 -6.14 -12.50 12.25
N TYR A 136 -6.87 -12.14 11.20
CA TYR A 136 -6.65 -12.69 9.86
C TYR A 136 -5.24 -12.42 9.34
N PHE A 137 -4.73 -11.19 9.55
CA PHE A 137 -3.43 -10.78 9.02
C PHE A 137 -2.27 -10.98 10.00
N SER A 138 -2.53 -11.33 11.25
CA SER A 138 -1.49 -11.46 12.27
C SER A 138 -0.94 -12.88 12.43
N VAL A 139 -1.59 -13.86 11.85
CA VAL A 139 -1.23 -15.28 12.07
C VAL A 139 -0.17 -15.78 11.10
#